data_b777e982269bf456fbc4e15b5b968893
#
_entry.id   b777e982269bf456fbc4e15b5b968893
#
_cell.length_a   1.000
_cell.length_b   1.000
_cell.length_c   1.000
_cell.angle_alpha   90.00
_cell.angle_beta   90.00
_cell.angle_gamma   90.00
#
_symmetry.space_group_name_H-M   'P 1'
#
loop_
_entity.id
_entity.type
_entity.pdbx_description
1 polymer ?
#
loop_
_entity_poly.entity_id
_entity_poly.type
_entity_poly.pdbx_seq_one_letter_code
_entity_poly.pdbx_strand_id
1 'polypeptide(L)'
;MFHRTTVLRAVLVIITTVVIGGCGQSPITPVRLENAIEPTFANLVELQMSWLGLPPMAASDFGVTASCRKLTGGKTGAGEWACNVAWLGPSGRTLRDGYDLFVTTDGCYTATIEGNNLGGPILKAADGRDVRNLLFTFEGCFDTT
;
A
#
# COMPACT_ATOMS: atom_id res chain seq x y z
N MET A 1 48.03 59.47 -38.38
CA MET A 1 48.02 58.52 -37.25
C MET A 1 46.54 58.20 -36.93
N PHE A 2 46.04 57.10 -37.44
CA PHE A 2 44.62 56.74 -37.24
C PHE A 2 44.53 55.63 -36.21
N HIS A 3 43.92 55.91 -35.04
CA HIS A 3 43.64 54.95 -34.02
C HIS A 3 42.28 54.25 -34.39
N ARG A 4 42.34 52.98 -34.73
CA ARG A 4 41.16 52.13 -34.88
C ARG A 4 40.81 51.54 -33.52
N THR A 5 39.69 51.96 -32.95
CA THR A 5 39.12 51.40 -31.75
C THR A 5 38.24 50.21 -32.13
N THR A 6 38.69 49.02 -31.79
CA THR A 6 37.91 47.78 -32.00
C THR A 6 36.91 47.59 -30.84
N VAL A 7 35.63 47.75 -31.12
CA VAL A 7 34.55 47.49 -30.15
C VAL A 7 34.24 45.98 -30.14
N LEU A 8 34.64 45.32 -29.05
CA LEU A 8 34.34 43.92 -28.82
C LEU A 8 32.89 43.83 -28.30
N ARG A 9 31.95 43.33 -29.14
CA ARG A 9 30.58 43.06 -28.74
C ARG A 9 30.56 41.69 -28.05
N ALA A 10 30.43 41.68 -26.73
CA ALA A 10 30.13 40.46 -25.96
C ALA A 10 28.66 40.04 -26.20
N VAL A 11 28.48 38.91 -26.86
CA VAL A 11 27.15 38.27 -27.02
C VAL A 11 26.90 37.45 -25.75
N LEU A 12 25.99 37.95 -24.90
CA LEU A 12 25.52 37.24 -23.71
C LEU A 12 24.51 36.17 -24.16
N VAL A 13 24.94 34.89 -24.20
CA VAL A 13 24.06 33.78 -24.45
C VAL A 13 23.38 33.42 -23.13
N ILE A 14 22.09 33.78 -22.98
CA ILE A 14 21.26 33.38 -21.86
C ILE A 14 20.78 31.95 -22.16
N ILE A 15 21.38 30.97 -21.50
CA ILE A 15 20.88 29.57 -21.50
C ILE A 15 19.71 29.50 -20.52
N THR A 16 18.49 29.58 -21.02
CA THR A 16 17.29 29.24 -20.25
C THR A 16 17.24 27.73 -20.06
N THR A 17 17.62 27.24 -18.89
CA THR A 17 17.37 25.86 -18.47
C THR A 17 15.87 25.70 -18.23
N VAL A 18 15.17 25.10 -19.18
CA VAL A 18 13.79 24.63 -18.98
C VAL A 18 13.87 23.45 -18.02
N VAL A 19 13.55 23.69 -16.74
CA VAL A 19 13.29 22.62 -15.78
C VAL A 19 11.95 21.98 -16.19
N ILE A 20 12.02 20.89 -16.94
CA ILE A 20 10.86 20.02 -17.18
C ILE A 20 10.56 19.39 -15.81
N GLY A 21 9.62 19.99 -15.07
CA GLY A 21 9.01 19.37 -13.89
C GLY A 21 8.32 18.08 -14.36
N GLY A 22 9.03 16.96 -14.34
CA GLY A 22 8.42 15.66 -14.48
C GLY A 22 7.37 15.54 -13.37
N CYS A 23 6.12 15.20 -13.70
CA CYS A 23 5.14 14.69 -12.75
C CYS A 23 5.76 13.42 -12.14
N GLY A 24 6.55 13.58 -11.07
CA GLY A 24 7.22 12.49 -10.40
C GLY A 24 6.16 11.68 -9.67
N GLN A 25 5.96 10.44 -10.08
CA GLN A 25 5.22 9.48 -9.28
C GLN A 25 5.86 9.44 -7.89
N SER A 26 5.05 9.62 -6.87
CA SER A 26 5.54 9.50 -5.50
C SER A 26 5.98 8.06 -5.24
N PRO A 27 7.15 7.81 -4.64
CA PRO A 27 7.67 6.46 -4.49
C PRO A 27 6.75 5.62 -3.60
N ILE A 28 6.58 4.36 -3.96
CA ILE A 28 5.93 3.35 -3.10
C ILE A 28 6.87 3.11 -1.91
N THR A 29 6.44 3.49 -0.73
CA THR A 29 7.20 3.36 0.52
C THR A 29 6.47 2.44 1.51
N PRO A 30 7.15 1.88 2.53
CA PRO A 30 6.49 1.11 3.58
C PRO A 30 5.29 1.86 4.17
N VAL A 31 5.47 3.10 4.60
CA VAL A 31 4.42 3.91 5.23
C VAL A 31 3.20 4.13 4.32
N ARG A 32 3.42 4.36 3.02
CA ARG A 32 2.30 4.54 2.09
C ARG A 32 1.51 3.24 1.89
N LEU A 33 2.22 2.12 1.82
CA LEU A 33 1.60 0.80 1.70
C LEU A 33 0.85 0.43 2.98
N GLU A 34 1.44 0.67 4.16
CA GLU A 34 0.82 0.47 5.47
C GLU A 34 -0.47 1.27 5.59
N ASN A 35 -0.43 2.57 5.28
CA ASN A 35 -1.60 3.46 5.29
C ASN A 35 -2.72 3.03 4.32
N ALA A 36 -2.39 2.31 3.25
CA ALA A 36 -3.38 1.77 2.31
C ALA A 36 -3.97 0.44 2.80
N ILE A 37 -3.15 -0.42 3.40
CA ILE A 37 -3.57 -1.73 3.89
C ILE A 37 -4.48 -1.60 5.11
N GLU A 38 -4.14 -0.74 6.06
CA GLU A 38 -4.87 -0.63 7.33
C GLU A 38 -6.37 -0.40 7.15
N PRO A 39 -6.85 0.62 6.42
CA PRO A 39 -8.28 0.82 6.21
C PRO A 39 -8.92 -0.26 5.33
N THR A 40 -8.20 -0.76 4.32
CA THR A 40 -8.69 -1.85 3.47
C THR A 40 -8.95 -3.10 4.31
N PHE A 41 -7.98 -3.49 5.12
CA PHE A 41 -8.09 -4.66 5.99
C PHE A 41 -9.20 -4.50 7.04
N ALA A 42 -9.31 -3.33 7.68
CA ALA A 42 -10.36 -3.03 8.66
C ALA A 42 -11.76 -3.22 8.07
N ASN A 43 -12.01 -2.69 6.87
CA ASN A 43 -13.27 -2.86 6.16
C ASN A 43 -13.55 -4.33 5.78
N LEU A 44 -12.51 -5.08 5.40
CA LEU A 44 -12.65 -6.51 5.11
C LEU A 44 -12.97 -7.33 6.36
N VAL A 45 -12.38 -7.01 7.51
CA VAL A 45 -12.73 -7.65 8.80
C VAL A 45 -14.18 -7.39 9.15
N GLU A 46 -14.65 -6.14 9.06
CA GLU A 46 -16.05 -5.77 9.31
C GLU A 46 -16.99 -6.57 8.41
N LEU A 47 -16.73 -6.60 7.11
CA LEU A 47 -17.54 -7.34 6.14
C LEU A 47 -17.48 -8.85 6.39
N GLN A 48 -16.31 -9.40 6.72
CA GLN A 48 -16.14 -10.82 7.03
C GLN A 48 -16.95 -11.23 8.27
N MET A 49 -16.94 -10.40 9.32
CA MET A 49 -17.74 -10.66 10.52
C MET A 49 -19.24 -10.69 10.21
N SER A 50 -19.70 -9.74 9.38
CA SER A 50 -21.09 -9.73 8.90
C SER A 50 -21.46 -11.00 8.14
N TRP A 51 -20.59 -11.47 7.24
CA TRP A 51 -20.82 -12.71 6.48
C TRP A 51 -20.81 -13.96 7.36
N LEU A 52 -20.02 -13.95 8.43
CA LEU A 52 -19.97 -15.04 9.41
C LEU A 52 -21.16 -15.04 10.37
N GLY A 53 -21.99 -14.00 10.39
CA GLY A 53 -23.09 -13.83 11.34
C GLY A 53 -22.63 -13.49 12.76
N LEU A 54 -21.46 -12.86 12.87
CA LEU A 54 -20.90 -12.38 14.15
C LEU A 54 -21.46 -11.00 14.52
N PRO A 55 -21.42 -10.60 15.81
CA PRO A 55 -21.84 -9.28 16.23
C PRO A 55 -21.12 -8.16 15.45
N PRO A 56 -21.83 -7.10 15.02
CA PRO A 56 -21.22 -6.02 14.25
C PRO A 56 -20.21 -5.24 15.10
N MET A 57 -19.08 -4.92 14.49
CA MET A 57 -18.08 -3.98 14.98
C MET A 57 -17.73 -3.03 13.82
N ALA A 58 -17.54 -1.75 14.11
CA ALA A 58 -17.12 -0.81 13.06
C ALA A 58 -15.65 -1.02 12.69
N ALA A 59 -15.29 -0.72 11.43
CA ALA A 59 -13.91 -0.86 10.94
C ALA A 59 -12.88 -0.14 11.82
N SER A 60 -13.23 1.03 12.38
CA SER A 60 -12.40 1.81 13.31
C SER A 60 -12.08 1.09 14.62
N ASP A 61 -12.93 0.17 15.06
CA ASP A 61 -12.82 -0.47 16.37
C ASP A 61 -11.80 -1.63 16.36
N PHE A 62 -11.41 -2.09 15.17
CA PHE A 62 -10.40 -3.16 15.05
C PHE A 62 -8.99 -2.68 15.32
N GLY A 63 -8.70 -1.37 15.29
CA GLY A 63 -7.38 -0.82 15.57
C GLY A 63 -6.29 -1.48 14.71
N VAL A 64 -6.56 -1.64 13.42
CA VAL A 64 -5.65 -2.30 12.49
C VAL A 64 -4.34 -1.53 12.38
N THR A 65 -3.24 -2.25 12.45
CA THR A 65 -1.90 -1.73 12.19
C THR A 65 -1.17 -2.65 11.23
N ALA A 66 -0.40 -2.08 10.31
CA ALA A 66 0.44 -2.81 9.38
C ALA A 66 1.91 -2.42 9.55
N SER A 67 2.82 -3.35 9.27
CA SER A 67 4.25 -3.10 9.19
C SER A 67 4.81 -3.84 8.00
N CYS A 68 5.26 -3.10 6.99
CA CYS A 68 5.64 -3.63 5.69
C CYS A 68 7.13 -3.46 5.42
N ARG A 69 7.72 -4.45 4.74
CA ARG A 69 9.08 -4.38 4.23
C ARG A 69 9.16 -4.93 2.82
N LYS A 70 9.94 -4.29 1.97
CA LYS A 70 10.23 -4.80 0.63
C LYS A 70 11.19 -5.98 0.70
N LEU A 71 10.93 -7.03 -0.07
CA LEU A 71 11.75 -8.26 -0.03
C LEU A 71 12.96 -8.16 -0.94
N THR A 72 12.83 -7.53 -2.11
CA THR A 72 13.90 -7.45 -3.13
C THR A 72 14.01 -6.06 -3.73
N GLY A 73 15.16 -5.69 -4.26
CA GLY A 73 15.33 -4.46 -5.06
C GLY A 73 15.29 -3.15 -4.27
N GLY A 74 15.78 -3.12 -3.03
CA GLY A 74 15.85 -1.91 -2.21
C GLY A 74 14.71 -1.79 -1.19
N LYS A 75 14.44 -0.57 -0.71
CA LYS A 75 13.46 -0.31 0.37
C LYS A 75 12.13 0.26 -0.12
N THR A 76 12.05 0.64 -1.39
CA THR A 76 10.89 1.33 -1.99
C THR A 76 10.61 0.81 -3.39
N GLY A 77 9.45 1.19 -3.96
CA GLY A 77 9.05 0.86 -5.33
C GLY A 77 8.23 -0.43 -5.45
N ALA A 78 7.78 -0.70 -6.66
CA ALA A 78 6.99 -1.88 -7.01
C ALA A 78 7.76 -3.20 -6.77
N GLY A 79 7.05 -4.32 -6.71
CA GLY A 79 7.58 -5.67 -6.54
C GLY A 79 7.05 -6.39 -5.30
N GLU A 80 7.85 -7.30 -4.76
CA GLU A 80 7.48 -8.16 -3.65
C GLU A 80 7.71 -7.50 -2.30
N TRP A 81 6.71 -7.62 -1.43
CA TRP A 81 6.69 -7.09 -0.08
C TRP A 81 6.17 -8.14 0.89
N ALA A 82 6.61 -8.08 2.15
CA ALA A 82 6.00 -8.78 3.26
C ALA A 82 5.43 -7.77 4.26
N CYS A 83 4.19 -7.99 4.70
CA CYS A 83 3.53 -7.14 5.68
C CYS A 83 3.01 -7.99 6.85
N ASN A 84 3.25 -7.54 8.07
CA ASN A 84 2.58 -8.07 9.27
C ASN A 84 1.41 -7.15 9.59
N VAL A 85 0.22 -7.71 9.68
CA VAL A 85 -1.00 -6.99 10.04
C VAL A 85 -1.48 -7.45 11.40
N ALA A 86 -1.80 -6.50 12.29
CA ALA A 86 -2.35 -6.78 13.60
C ALA A 86 -3.67 -6.04 13.79
N TRP A 87 -4.64 -6.67 14.46
CA TRP A 87 -5.96 -6.10 14.71
C TRP A 87 -6.60 -6.70 15.97
N LEU A 88 -7.63 -6.05 16.50
CA LEU A 88 -8.45 -6.59 17.58
C LEU A 88 -9.49 -7.56 17.02
N GLY A 89 -9.44 -8.81 17.48
CA GLY A 89 -10.48 -9.80 17.17
C GLY A 89 -11.75 -9.59 18.01
N PRO A 90 -12.83 -10.34 17.71
CA PRO A 90 -14.12 -10.23 18.40
C PRO A 90 -14.05 -10.48 19.92
N SER A 91 -13.03 -11.19 20.38
CA SER A 91 -12.80 -11.46 21.81
C SER A 91 -11.99 -10.37 22.53
N GLY A 92 -11.66 -9.24 21.84
CA GLY A 92 -10.77 -8.20 22.36
C GLY A 92 -9.29 -8.59 22.39
N ARG A 93 -8.92 -9.75 21.83
CA ARG A 93 -7.53 -10.20 21.72
C ARG A 93 -6.91 -9.64 20.44
N THR A 94 -5.68 -9.19 20.51
CA THR A 94 -4.91 -8.82 19.31
C THR A 94 -4.56 -10.09 18.53
N LEU A 95 -4.99 -10.12 17.28
CA LEU A 95 -4.64 -11.11 16.27
C LEU A 95 -3.52 -10.55 15.39
N ARG A 96 -2.72 -11.42 14.77
CA ARG A 96 -1.62 -11.04 13.87
C ARG A 96 -1.44 -12.10 12.82
N ASP A 97 -1.26 -11.64 11.57
CA ASP A 97 -0.88 -12.52 10.47
C ASP A 97 0.09 -11.83 9.51
N GLY A 98 0.90 -12.64 8.85
CA GLY A 98 1.80 -12.23 7.77
C GLY A 98 1.10 -12.33 6.41
N TYR A 99 1.46 -11.42 5.53
CA TYR A 99 0.98 -11.36 4.15
C TYR A 99 2.14 -11.16 3.18
N ASP A 100 2.18 -12.00 2.15
CA ASP A 100 2.97 -11.74 0.95
C ASP A 100 2.20 -10.81 0.02
N LEU A 101 2.84 -9.75 -0.43
CA LEU A 101 2.24 -8.78 -1.34
C LEU A 101 3.04 -8.66 -2.63
N PHE A 102 2.32 -8.54 -3.73
CA PHE A 102 2.86 -8.03 -4.98
C PHE A 102 2.29 -6.64 -5.26
N VAL A 103 3.16 -5.63 -5.34
CA VAL A 103 2.78 -4.23 -5.56
C VAL A 103 3.23 -3.80 -6.95
N THR A 104 2.30 -3.26 -7.73
CA THR A 104 2.54 -2.76 -9.09
C THR A 104 2.98 -1.30 -9.09
N THR A 105 3.51 -0.81 -10.22
CA THR A 105 4.05 0.56 -10.33
C THR A 105 3.01 1.65 -10.17
N ASP A 106 1.74 1.35 -10.43
CA ASP A 106 0.59 2.25 -10.26
C ASP A 106 0.02 2.26 -8.83
N GLY A 107 0.65 1.52 -7.90
CA GLY A 107 0.26 1.47 -6.49
C GLY A 107 -0.86 0.49 -6.17
N CYS A 108 -1.24 -0.39 -7.10
CA CYS A 108 -2.15 -1.49 -6.78
C CYS A 108 -1.37 -2.67 -6.20
N TYR A 109 -2.01 -3.41 -5.30
CA TYR A 109 -1.41 -4.58 -4.67
C TYR A 109 -2.40 -5.73 -4.52
N THR A 110 -1.86 -6.95 -4.57
CA THR A 110 -2.54 -8.17 -4.15
C THR A 110 -1.82 -8.70 -2.92
N ALA A 111 -2.57 -8.98 -1.85
CA ALA A 111 -2.07 -9.54 -0.60
C ALA A 111 -2.61 -10.95 -0.42
N THR A 112 -1.72 -11.90 -0.09
CA THR A 112 -2.06 -13.28 0.20
C THR A 112 -1.48 -13.66 1.56
N ILE A 113 -2.28 -14.31 2.41
CA ILE A 113 -1.85 -14.69 3.76
C ILE A 113 -0.68 -15.69 3.71
N GLU A 114 0.31 -15.47 4.57
CA GLU A 114 1.36 -16.44 4.87
C GLU A 114 0.84 -17.44 5.91
N GLY A 115 0.49 -18.63 5.49
CA GLY A 115 -0.02 -19.65 6.42
C GLY A 115 -1.54 -19.75 6.44
N ASN A 116 -2.10 -20.27 7.53
CA ASN A 116 -3.53 -20.59 7.66
C ASN A 116 -4.12 -20.31 9.04
N ASN A 117 -3.56 -19.34 9.77
CA ASN A 117 -4.07 -18.95 11.09
C ASN A 117 -5.52 -18.44 11.06
N LEU A 118 -5.92 -17.80 9.95
CA LEU A 118 -7.28 -17.32 9.72
C LEU A 118 -8.18 -18.35 9.02
N GLY A 119 -7.74 -19.60 8.94
CA GLY A 119 -8.43 -20.66 8.19
C GLY A 119 -8.11 -20.64 6.71
N GLY A 120 -8.77 -21.51 5.95
CA GLY A 120 -8.61 -21.61 4.50
C GLY A 120 -9.41 -20.53 3.74
N PRO A 121 -9.44 -20.63 2.40
CA PRO A 121 -10.15 -19.66 1.55
C PRO A 121 -11.68 -19.67 1.73
N ILE A 122 -12.23 -20.72 2.37
CA ILE A 122 -13.65 -20.85 2.71
C ILE A 122 -13.78 -21.06 4.21
N LEU A 123 -14.71 -20.33 4.82
CA LEU A 123 -15.07 -20.41 6.23
C LEU A 123 -16.53 -20.87 6.38
N LYS A 124 -16.87 -21.33 7.58
CA LYS A 124 -18.27 -21.64 7.96
C LYS A 124 -18.87 -20.47 8.72
N ALA A 125 -20.00 -19.94 8.22
CA ALA A 125 -20.81 -18.98 8.95
C ALA A 125 -21.56 -19.64 10.12
N ALA A 126 -22.11 -18.85 11.02
CA ALA A 126 -22.85 -19.32 12.19
C ALA A 126 -24.06 -20.20 11.82
N ASP A 127 -24.66 -19.96 10.66
CA ASP A 127 -25.78 -20.75 10.11
C ASP A 127 -25.34 -21.99 9.31
N GLY A 128 -24.02 -22.27 9.27
CA GLY A 128 -23.44 -23.43 8.58
C GLY A 128 -23.14 -23.23 7.10
N ARG A 129 -23.48 -22.08 6.51
CA ARG A 129 -23.16 -21.76 5.11
C ARG A 129 -21.65 -21.62 4.90
N ASP A 130 -21.21 -21.99 3.71
CA ASP A 130 -19.87 -21.67 3.24
C ASP A 130 -19.79 -20.21 2.80
N VAL A 131 -18.82 -19.48 3.32
CA VAL A 131 -18.52 -18.09 2.95
C VAL A 131 -17.06 -17.95 2.58
N ARG A 132 -16.77 -17.08 1.61
CA ARG A 132 -15.39 -16.78 1.23
C ARG A 132 -14.67 -16.11 2.41
N ASN A 133 -13.44 -16.51 2.66
CA ASN A 133 -12.55 -15.81 3.58
C ASN A 133 -11.95 -14.60 2.87
N LEU A 134 -12.45 -13.41 3.18
CA LEU A 134 -11.99 -12.15 2.57
C LEU A 134 -10.58 -11.75 2.99
N LEU A 135 -10.11 -12.29 4.12
CA LEU A 135 -8.77 -12.02 4.64
C LEU A 135 -7.73 -13.00 4.11
N PHE A 136 -8.14 -14.05 3.39
CA PHE A 136 -7.22 -15.02 2.81
C PHE A 136 -6.41 -14.44 1.63
N THR A 137 -7.09 -13.70 0.76
CA THR A 137 -6.47 -12.93 -0.32
C THR A 137 -7.32 -11.71 -0.60
N PHE A 138 -6.69 -10.54 -0.67
CA PHE A 138 -7.36 -9.28 -0.94
C PHE A 138 -6.50 -8.35 -1.80
N GLU A 139 -7.13 -7.35 -2.35
CA GLU A 139 -6.51 -6.39 -3.26
C GLU A 139 -6.84 -4.96 -2.81
N GLY A 140 -6.00 -4.03 -3.17
CA GLY A 140 -6.20 -2.61 -2.97
C GLY A 140 -5.31 -1.78 -3.86
N CYS A 141 -5.58 -0.49 -3.92
CA CYS A 141 -4.74 0.49 -4.63
C CYS A 141 -4.61 1.75 -3.77
N PHE A 142 -3.52 2.47 -3.95
CA PHE A 142 -3.32 3.80 -3.38
C PHE A 142 -2.72 4.75 -4.41
N ASP A 143 -2.96 6.03 -4.24
CA ASP A 143 -2.47 7.04 -5.15
C ASP A 143 -0.93 7.10 -5.12
N THR A 144 -0.29 7.14 -6.29
CA THR A 144 1.17 7.28 -6.48
C THR A 144 1.54 8.61 -7.14
N THR A 145 0.56 9.52 -7.32
CA THR A 145 0.79 10.87 -7.90
C THR A 145 1.07 11.92 -6.84
#